data_4c08e2fec34af50a6c9d26126c3c53ea
#
_entry.id   4c08e2fec34af50a6c9d26126c3c53ea
#
_cell.length_a   1.000
_cell.length_b   1.000
_cell.length_c   1.000
_cell.angle_alpha   90.00
_cell.angle_beta   90.00
_cell.angle_gamma   90.00
#
_symmetry.space_group_name_H-M   'P 1'
#
loop_
_entity.id
_entity.type
_entity.pdbx_description
1 polymer ?
#
loop_
_entity_poly.entity_id
_entity_poly.type
_entity_poly.pdbx_seq_one_letter_code
_entity_poly.pdbx_strand_id
1 'polypeptide(L)'
;MRRRAFWLVAVSCLVVLAPLLGMPAVFAEPPTPARPNVLFVICDDLCCALACYGDATAISPNIDRLAARGVRFERAYCQYPLCNPSRASLLAGRRPAHTTVRDNQKHFRDADSTVVTLPQAFRQAGWRSERIGKLYHYGVPGQIGTSGLDDPPSWDAVFNPKGRDVADESQIFSLEPGKYGGTVSWLAADGTDAEQTDGIAAARAVELLEGFAKAQTPFFLAVGFYRPHTPYVAPKPWFAKHPLTGVQLPEVPADHDADVPSPVLDGRKPEQRRLVGDLGREAVQAYRASVSFVDAQAGIVLGALDRLGLCENTVVVFTSDHGYHLGEHGLWQKRSLFEESARVPLVIAAPGGLRGAAHRGTC
;
A
#
# COMPACT_ATOMS: atom_id res chain seq x y z
N MET A 1 -85.22 74.01 -15.97
CA MET A 1 -84.96 72.74 -15.25
C MET A 1 -84.30 71.74 -16.20
N ARG A 2 -83.04 71.56 -16.10
CA ARG A 2 -82.23 70.80 -17.06
C ARG A 2 -81.89 69.44 -16.48
N ARG A 3 -82.30 68.32 -17.14
CA ARG A 3 -81.90 66.95 -16.85
C ARG A 3 -80.53 66.66 -17.53
N ARG A 4 -79.52 66.27 -16.79
CA ARG A 4 -78.29 65.78 -17.35
C ARG A 4 -78.32 64.22 -17.42
N ALA A 5 -78.14 63.69 -18.63
CA ALA A 5 -78.04 62.28 -18.90
C ALA A 5 -76.56 61.84 -18.63
N PHE A 6 -76.38 60.79 -17.87
CA PHE A 6 -75.07 60.13 -17.67
C PHE A 6 -74.98 58.96 -18.67
N TRP A 7 -73.93 58.99 -19.46
CA TRP A 7 -73.53 57.87 -20.32
C TRP A 7 -72.58 56.98 -19.55
N LEU A 8 -72.95 55.69 -19.39
CA LEU A 8 -72.06 54.62 -18.90
C LEU A 8 -71.33 54.02 -20.11
N VAL A 9 -70.05 54.14 -20.15
CA VAL A 9 -69.17 53.44 -21.07
C VAL A 9 -68.77 52.13 -20.45
N ALA A 10 -69.27 51.00 -21.00
CA ALA A 10 -68.85 49.67 -20.62
C ALA A 10 -67.54 49.34 -21.34
N VAL A 11 -66.44 49.21 -20.61
CA VAL A 11 -65.18 48.71 -21.13
C VAL A 11 -65.19 47.21 -20.99
N SER A 12 -65.31 46.49 -22.08
CA SER A 12 -65.17 45.02 -22.12
C SER A 12 -63.64 44.64 -22.11
N CYS A 13 -63.18 44.13 -21.00
CA CYS A 13 -61.90 43.48 -20.98
C CYS A 13 -61.92 42.08 -21.60
N LEU A 14 -61.35 41.97 -22.76
CA LEU A 14 -61.10 40.65 -23.40
C LEU A 14 -59.88 40.03 -22.67
N VAL A 15 -60.09 39.01 -21.82
CA VAL A 15 -59.03 38.19 -21.26
C VAL A 15 -58.63 37.13 -22.29
N VAL A 16 -57.50 37.32 -22.94
CA VAL A 16 -56.90 36.32 -23.81
C VAL A 16 -56.23 35.26 -22.94
N LEU A 17 -56.83 34.09 -22.76
CA LEU A 17 -56.20 32.91 -22.19
C LEU A 17 -55.25 32.35 -23.25
N ALA A 18 -53.95 32.62 -23.11
CA ALA A 18 -52.93 31.89 -23.85
C ALA A 18 -52.73 30.50 -23.22
N PRO A 19 -52.74 29.41 -24.01
CA PRO A 19 -52.43 28.09 -23.50
C PRO A 19 -50.95 28.05 -23.10
N LEU A 20 -50.67 27.87 -21.83
CA LEU A 20 -49.35 27.50 -21.32
C LEU A 20 -49.05 26.10 -21.87
N LEU A 21 -48.39 26.04 -23.03
CA LEU A 21 -47.74 24.83 -23.51
C LEU A 21 -46.69 24.43 -22.46
N GLY A 22 -46.99 23.36 -21.70
CA GLY A 22 -46.07 22.79 -20.73
C GLY A 22 -44.75 22.40 -21.44
N MET A 23 -43.70 23.16 -21.19
CA MET A 23 -42.36 22.70 -21.53
C MET A 23 -42.10 21.41 -20.74
N PRO A 24 -41.69 20.31 -21.40
CA PRO A 24 -41.31 19.12 -20.66
C PRO A 24 -40.20 19.51 -19.68
N ALA A 25 -40.40 19.23 -18.40
CA ALA A 25 -39.36 19.35 -17.41
C ALA A 25 -38.24 18.40 -17.85
N VAL A 26 -37.12 18.96 -18.30
CA VAL A 26 -35.89 18.20 -18.50
C VAL A 26 -35.44 17.82 -17.09
N PHE A 27 -35.82 16.64 -16.64
CA PHE A 27 -35.23 16.06 -15.46
C PHE A 27 -33.74 15.90 -15.80
N ALA A 28 -32.87 16.72 -15.20
CA ALA A 28 -31.44 16.51 -15.22
C ALA A 28 -31.22 15.10 -14.67
N GLU A 29 -30.61 14.23 -15.46
CA GLU A 29 -30.16 12.93 -14.95
C GLU A 29 -29.37 13.17 -13.66
N PRO A 30 -29.64 12.38 -12.61
CA PRO A 30 -28.87 12.50 -11.39
C PRO A 30 -27.38 12.39 -11.76
N PRO A 31 -26.50 13.24 -11.22
CA PRO A 31 -25.09 13.24 -11.56
C PRO A 31 -24.57 11.81 -11.38
N THR A 32 -23.99 11.26 -12.45
CA THR A 32 -23.33 9.95 -12.40
C THR A 32 -22.40 9.97 -11.19
N PRO A 33 -22.48 8.98 -10.27
CA PRO A 33 -21.61 8.95 -9.10
C PRO A 33 -20.16 9.15 -9.56
N ALA A 34 -19.47 10.09 -8.92
CA ALA A 34 -18.05 10.32 -9.22
C ALA A 34 -17.33 8.98 -9.13
N ARG A 35 -16.56 8.63 -10.15
CA ARG A 35 -15.73 7.43 -10.18
C ARG A 35 -14.35 7.79 -9.58
N PRO A 36 -14.11 7.60 -8.29
CA PRO A 36 -12.83 7.96 -7.70
C PRO A 36 -11.72 7.08 -8.27
N ASN A 37 -10.57 7.66 -8.48
CA ASN A 37 -9.36 6.92 -8.74
C ASN A 37 -8.95 6.11 -7.51
N VAL A 38 -8.12 5.11 -7.70
CA VAL A 38 -7.52 4.35 -6.60
C VAL A 38 -6.01 4.32 -6.77
N LEU A 39 -5.29 4.78 -5.75
CA LEU A 39 -3.86 4.54 -5.59
C LEU A 39 -3.68 3.50 -4.48
N PHE A 40 -3.23 2.31 -4.84
CA PHE A 40 -2.98 1.21 -3.92
C PHE A 40 -1.47 1.03 -3.74
N VAL A 41 -0.94 1.40 -2.57
CA VAL A 41 0.48 1.27 -2.23
C VAL A 41 0.66 0.13 -1.24
N ILE A 42 1.51 -0.82 -1.58
CA ILE A 42 1.83 -1.96 -0.72
C ILE A 42 3.34 -2.12 -0.58
N CYS A 43 3.81 -2.26 0.67
CA CYS A 43 5.19 -2.63 0.98
C CYS A 43 5.31 -4.14 1.23
N ASP A 44 6.53 -4.67 1.14
CA ASP A 44 6.84 -6.07 1.41
C ASP A 44 7.58 -6.17 2.76
N ASP A 45 7.10 -7.01 3.67
CA ASP A 45 7.71 -7.20 5.00
C ASP A 45 7.65 -5.95 5.93
N LEU A 46 6.72 -5.00 5.72
CA LEU A 46 6.63 -3.83 6.57
C LEU A 46 5.75 -4.11 7.80
N CYS A 47 6.36 -4.19 8.98
CA CYS A 47 5.62 -4.19 10.24
C CYS A 47 5.16 -2.77 10.64
N CYS A 48 4.46 -2.64 11.77
CA CYS A 48 3.99 -1.35 12.29
C CYS A 48 5.11 -0.47 12.88
N ALA A 49 6.38 -0.63 12.45
CA ALA A 49 7.51 0.21 12.83
C ALA A 49 7.46 1.57 12.11
N LEU A 50 6.39 2.33 12.36
CA LEU A 50 6.08 3.65 11.80
C LEU A 50 5.71 4.61 12.95
N ALA A 51 6.06 5.89 12.83
CA ALA A 51 5.80 6.86 13.91
C ALA A 51 4.29 7.03 14.14
N CYS A 52 3.46 7.00 13.10
CA CYS A 52 2.01 7.03 13.24
C CYS A 52 1.43 5.80 13.97
N TYR A 53 2.15 4.70 14.08
CA TYR A 53 1.78 3.52 14.88
C TYR A 53 2.43 3.48 16.27
N GLY A 54 3.15 4.55 16.66
CA GLY A 54 3.72 4.72 18.00
C GLY A 54 5.19 4.34 18.14
N ASP A 55 5.88 3.96 17.05
CA ASP A 55 7.34 3.79 17.10
C ASP A 55 8.05 5.15 17.09
N ALA A 56 8.48 5.60 18.27
CA ALA A 56 9.18 6.87 18.44
C ALA A 56 10.53 6.95 17.73
N THR A 57 11.09 5.81 17.29
CA THR A 57 12.38 5.72 16.61
C THR A 57 12.23 5.65 15.09
N ALA A 58 11.02 5.47 14.58
CA ALA A 58 10.74 5.43 13.16
C ALA A 58 10.85 6.83 12.52
N ILE A 59 11.35 6.88 11.31
CA ILE A 59 11.40 8.09 10.47
C ILE A 59 10.53 7.82 9.24
N SER A 60 9.23 8.15 9.35
CA SER A 60 8.19 7.87 8.35
C SER A 60 7.27 9.07 8.07
N PRO A 61 7.81 10.29 7.84
CA PRO A 61 7.00 11.50 7.79
C PRO A 61 5.96 11.54 6.67
N ASN A 62 6.15 10.80 5.58
CA ASN A 62 5.23 10.79 4.45
C ASN A 62 4.02 9.89 4.70
N ILE A 63 4.25 8.70 5.25
CA ILE A 63 3.19 7.78 5.68
C ILE A 63 2.43 8.38 6.87
N ASP A 64 3.13 9.03 7.82
CA ASP A 64 2.51 9.73 8.95
C ASP A 64 1.58 10.85 8.47
N ARG A 65 2.00 11.62 7.46
CA ARG A 65 1.15 12.66 6.84
C ARG A 65 -0.08 12.05 6.16
N LEU A 66 0.05 10.90 5.50
CA LEU A 66 -1.10 10.18 4.94
C LEU A 66 -2.04 9.72 6.05
N ALA A 67 -1.51 9.17 7.15
CA ALA A 67 -2.29 8.74 8.30
C ALA A 67 -3.04 9.91 8.97
N ALA A 68 -2.43 11.09 9.02
CA ALA A 68 -3.06 12.29 9.59
C ALA A 68 -4.25 12.81 8.77
N ARG A 69 -4.30 12.54 7.47
CA ARG A 69 -5.41 12.95 6.58
C ARG A 69 -6.40 11.84 6.25
N GLY A 70 -6.13 10.62 6.69
CA GLY A 70 -6.95 9.42 6.46
C GLY A 70 -7.40 8.76 7.75
N VAL A 71 -7.81 7.50 7.61
CA VAL A 71 -8.09 6.58 8.73
C VAL A 71 -6.96 5.60 8.83
N ARG A 72 -6.33 5.54 10.01
CA ARG A 72 -5.36 4.53 10.38
C ARG A 72 -6.06 3.42 11.14
N PHE A 73 -5.91 2.18 10.69
CA PHE A 73 -6.48 1.00 11.32
C PHE A 73 -5.49 0.43 12.33
N GLU A 74 -5.90 0.41 13.60
CA GLU A 74 -5.05 -0.10 14.68
C GLU A 74 -4.91 -1.63 14.66
N ARG A 75 -5.89 -2.33 14.10
CA ARG A 75 -5.99 -3.78 14.11
C ARG A 75 -6.33 -4.29 12.71
N ALA A 76 -5.34 -4.23 11.81
CA ALA A 76 -5.41 -4.87 10.50
C ALA A 76 -4.43 -6.04 10.48
N TYR A 77 -4.87 -7.19 9.99
CA TYR A 77 -4.09 -8.42 10.04
C TYR A 77 -4.06 -9.09 8.66
N CYS A 78 -2.89 -9.58 8.28
CA CYS A 78 -2.78 -10.43 7.09
C CYS A 78 -3.45 -11.79 7.33
N GLN A 79 -3.91 -12.43 6.26
CA GLN A 79 -4.54 -13.74 6.36
C GLN A 79 -3.52 -14.88 6.51
N TYR A 80 -2.26 -14.63 6.21
CA TYR A 80 -1.16 -15.59 6.33
C TYR A 80 0.16 -14.81 6.34
N PRO A 81 1.02 -14.93 7.35
CA PRO A 81 2.25 -14.13 7.46
C PRO A 81 3.37 -14.67 6.56
N LEU A 82 3.12 -14.70 5.24
CA LEU A 82 4.05 -15.06 4.18
C LEU A 82 3.60 -14.40 2.88
N CYS A 83 4.53 -13.90 2.08
CA CYS A 83 4.27 -13.01 0.95
C CYS A 83 3.21 -13.56 -0.03
N ASN A 84 3.42 -14.71 -0.66
CA ASN A 84 2.49 -15.23 -1.67
C ASN A 84 1.10 -15.55 -1.11
N PRO A 85 0.95 -16.31 0.00
CA PRO A 85 -0.37 -16.59 0.57
C PRO A 85 -1.13 -15.33 0.97
N SER A 86 -0.43 -14.35 1.57
CA SER A 86 -1.05 -13.09 1.96
C SER A 86 -1.51 -12.29 0.75
N ARG A 87 -0.63 -12.08 -0.24
CA ARG A 87 -0.92 -11.31 -1.46
C ARG A 87 -2.03 -11.95 -2.28
N ALA A 88 -1.99 -13.28 -2.44
CA ALA A 88 -3.05 -14.04 -3.10
C ALA A 88 -4.39 -13.87 -2.38
N SER A 89 -4.40 -13.93 -1.05
CA SER A 89 -5.60 -13.74 -0.24
C SER A 89 -6.14 -12.31 -0.33
N LEU A 90 -5.27 -11.31 -0.20
CA LEU A 90 -5.60 -9.89 -0.26
C LEU A 90 -6.22 -9.53 -1.61
N LEU A 91 -5.54 -9.89 -2.70
CA LEU A 91 -5.94 -9.48 -4.05
C LEU A 91 -7.12 -10.30 -4.60
N ALA A 92 -7.25 -11.56 -4.19
CA ALA A 92 -8.39 -12.40 -4.56
C ALA A 92 -9.61 -12.21 -3.65
N GLY A 93 -9.48 -11.52 -2.50
CA GLY A 93 -10.55 -11.40 -1.51
C GLY A 93 -10.98 -12.74 -0.91
N ARG A 94 -10.07 -13.71 -0.85
CA ARG A 94 -10.34 -15.08 -0.40
C ARG A 94 -9.32 -15.56 0.63
N ARG A 95 -9.78 -16.31 1.61
CA ARG A 95 -8.91 -16.92 2.64
C ARG A 95 -7.96 -17.95 2.03
N PRO A 96 -6.78 -18.18 2.63
CA PRO A 96 -5.82 -19.18 2.16
C PRO A 96 -6.39 -20.61 2.05
N ALA A 97 -7.40 -20.96 2.84
CA ALA A 97 -8.12 -22.22 2.72
C ALA A 97 -8.82 -22.38 1.36
N HIS A 98 -9.26 -21.28 0.75
CA HIS A 98 -9.93 -21.28 -0.56
C HIS A 98 -8.95 -21.06 -1.71
N THR A 99 -7.94 -20.18 -1.56
CA THR A 99 -6.89 -20.01 -2.57
C THR A 99 -5.96 -21.22 -2.64
N THR A 100 -5.92 -22.03 -1.58
CA THR A 100 -5.00 -23.17 -1.37
C THR A 100 -3.52 -22.82 -1.45
N VAL A 101 -3.18 -21.52 -1.48
CA VAL A 101 -1.82 -21.00 -1.49
C VAL A 101 -1.29 -20.96 -0.06
N ARG A 102 -0.22 -21.71 0.23
CA ARG A 102 0.42 -21.81 1.55
C ARG A 102 1.94 -21.65 1.49
N ASP A 103 2.47 -21.40 0.31
CA ASP A 103 3.89 -21.24 0.02
C ASP A 103 4.12 -20.13 -1.03
N ASN A 104 5.38 -19.87 -1.34
CA ASN A 104 5.78 -18.87 -2.31
C ASN A 104 5.91 -19.41 -3.76
N GLN A 105 5.33 -20.55 -4.07
CA GLN A 105 5.49 -21.22 -5.38
C GLN A 105 4.18 -21.36 -6.12
N LYS A 106 3.08 -21.63 -5.40
CA LYS A 106 1.78 -21.94 -6.00
C LYS A 106 1.05 -20.69 -6.45
N HIS A 107 0.53 -20.70 -7.69
CA HIS A 107 -0.36 -19.64 -8.17
C HIS A 107 -1.79 -19.85 -7.66
N PHE A 108 -2.50 -18.78 -7.27
CA PHE A 108 -3.85 -18.90 -6.71
C PHE A 108 -4.89 -19.36 -7.74
N ARG A 109 -4.67 -19.10 -9.04
CA ARG A 109 -5.56 -19.56 -10.12
C ARG A 109 -5.48 -21.06 -10.38
N ASP A 110 -4.48 -21.76 -9.84
CA ASP A 110 -4.42 -23.22 -9.89
C ASP A 110 -5.57 -23.87 -9.10
N ALA A 111 -6.09 -23.16 -8.09
CA ALA A 111 -7.24 -23.64 -7.31
C ALA A 111 -8.59 -23.23 -7.92
N ASP A 112 -8.66 -22.02 -8.48
CA ASP A 112 -9.88 -21.50 -9.10
C ASP A 112 -9.48 -20.44 -10.16
N SER A 113 -9.53 -20.85 -11.43
CA SER A 113 -9.18 -19.97 -12.56
C SER A 113 -10.19 -18.84 -12.78
N THR A 114 -11.38 -18.91 -12.20
CA THR A 114 -12.49 -17.97 -12.39
C THR A 114 -12.48 -16.82 -11.40
N VAL A 115 -11.56 -16.82 -10.43
CA VAL A 115 -11.45 -15.75 -9.42
C VAL A 115 -11.29 -14.39 -10.10
N VAL A 116 -12.16 -13.46 -9.73
CA VAL A 116 -12.00 -12.04 -10.07
C VAL A 116 -11.24 -11.37 -8.93
N THR A 117 -10.07 -10.85 -9.23
CA THR A 117 -9.23 -10.15 -8.27
C THR A 117 -9.67 -8.70 -8.08
N LEU A 118 -9.24 -8.04 -6.99
CA LEU A 118 -9.54 -6.62 -6.75
C LEU A 118 -9.16 -5.74 -7.95
N PRO A 119 -7.92 -5.76 -8.48
CA PRO A 119 -7.58 -4.96 -9.64
C PRO A 119 -8.34 -5.37 -10.90
N GLN A 120 -8.61 -6.67 -11.09
CA GLN A 120 -9.42 -7.17 -12.21
C GLN A 120 -10.86 -6.62 -12.16
N ALA A 121 -11.46 -6.52 -10.97
CA ALA A 121 -12.80 -5.95 -10.79
C ALA A 121 -12.84 -4.46 -11.22
N PHE A 122 -11.84 -3.67 -10.83
CA PHE A 122 -11.70 -2.29 -11.29
C PHE A 122 -11.54 -2.23 -12.82
N ARG A 123 -10.67 -3.07 -13.38
CA ARG A 123 -10.47 -3.15 -14.83
C ARG A 123 -11.76 -3.47 -15.58
N GLN A 124 -12.52 -4.48 -15.12
CA GLN A 124 -13.82 -4.86 -15.71
C GLN A 124 -14.87 -3.76 -15.58
N ALA A 125 -14.77 -2.95 -14.54
CA ALA A 125 -15.66 -1.80 -14.33
C ALA A 125 -15.23 -0.54 -15.12
N GLY A 126 -14.16 -0.62 -15.93
CA GLY A 126 -13.71 0.43 -16.84
C GLY A 126 -12.68 1.40 -16.26
N TRP A 127 -12.03 1.05 -15.15
CA TRP A 127 -10.82 1.75 -14.69
C TRP A 127 -9.61 1.26 -15.49
N ARG A 128 -8.69 2.17 -15.77
CA ARG A 128 -7.35 1.78 -16.26
C ARG A 128 -6.58 1.15 -15.11
N SER A 129 -6.35 -0.16 -15.15
CA SER A 129 -5.69 -0.92 -14.09
C SER A 129 -4.23 -1.18 -14.44
N GLU A 130 -3.31 -0.56 -13.70
CA GLU A 130 -1.87 -0.72 -13.94
C GLU A 130 -1.13 -1.02 -12.64
N ARG A 131 -0.04 -1.78 -12.74
CA ARG A 131 0.86 -2.03 -11.61
C ARG A 131 2.30 -1.69 -11.89
N ILE A 132 2.97 -1.31 -10.81
CA ILE A 132 4.42 -1.12 -10.75
C ILE A 132 4.96 -1.97 -9.61
N GLY A 133 6.03 -2.74 -9.85
CA GLY A 133 6.73 -3.50 -8.81
C GLY A 133 5.94 -4.68 -8.25
N LYS A 134 6.09 -4.95 -6.95
CA LYS A 134 5.68 -6.21 -6.31
C LYS A 134 4.24 -6.16 -5.80
N LEU A 135 3.28 -6.56 -6.60
CA LEU A 135 1.88 -6.76 -6.18
C LEU A 135 1.61 -8.23 -5.87
N TYR A 136 1.82 -9.11 -6.82
CA TYR A 136 1.89 -10.55 -6.62
C TYR A 136 3.32 -10.95 -6.23
N HIS A 137 3.49 -12.20 -5.83
CA HIS A 137 4.77 -12.66 -5.34
C HIS A 137 5.82 -12.84 -6.45
N TYR A 138 7.00 -12.32 -6.20
CA TYR A 138 8.25 -12.73 -6.83
C TYR A 138 9.37 -12.83 -5.79
N GLY A 139 10.35 -13.70 -6.04
CA GLY A 139 11.47 -13.90 -5.13
C GLY A 139 12.45 -12.71 -5.12
N VAL A 140 12.75 -12.18 -3.93
CA VAL A 140 13.69 -11.08 -3.73
C VAL A 140 15.03 -11.65 -3.20
N PRO A 141 16.18 -11.26 -3.74
CA PRO A 141 16.39 -10.32 -4.85
C PRO A 141 16.33 -10.97 -6.23
N GLY A 142 16.44 -12.28 -6.34
CA GLY A 142 16.72 -13.00 -7.59
C GLY A 142 15.69 -12.83 -8.73
N GLN A 143 14.47 -12.42 -8.43
CA GLN A 143 13.42 -12.20 -9.43
C GLN A 143 13.02 -10.72 -9.58
N ILE A 144 13.77 -9.77 -8.97
CA ILE A 144 13.56 -8.34 -9.20
C ILE A 144 13.70 -8.03 -10.71
N GLY A 145 12.75 -7.26 -11.25
CA GLY A 145 12.68 -6.98 -12.68
C GLY A 145 11.87 -8.00 -13.48
N THR A 146 11.26 -8.99 -12.82
CA THR A 146 10.38 -9.98 -13.45
C THR A 146 8.93 -9.83 -12.94
N SER A 147 8.00 -10.52 -13.60
CA SER A 147 6.60 -10.55 -13.18
C SER A 147 6.32 -11.55 -12.05
N GLY A 148 7.19 -12.55 -11.83
CA GLY A 148 6.96 -13.60 -10.84
C GLY A 148 5.63 -14.35 -11.05
N LEU A 149 4.88 -14.55 -9.96
CA LEU A 149 3.54 -15.17 -9.96
C LEU A 149 2.44 -14.13 -10.23
N ASP A 150 2.62 -13.29 -11.25
CA ASP A 150 1.67 -12.23 -11.60
C ASP A 150 0.33 -12.75 -12.15
N ASP A 151 -0.65 -11.87 -12.21
CA ASP A 151 -1.99 -12.14 -12.71
C ASP A 151 -2.34 -11.25 -13.92
N PRO A 152 -2.02 -11.65 -15.15
CA PRO A 152 -2.25 -10.84 -16.34
C PRO A 152 -3.70 -10.33 -16.51
N PRO A 153 -4.77 -11.08 -16.13
CA PRO A 153 -6.13 -10.56 -16.19
C PRO A 153 -6.40 -9.35 -15.31
N SER A 154 -5.59 -9.12 -14.30
CA SER A 154 -5.70 -7.98 -13.37
C SER A 154 -5.30 -6.64 -13.97
N TRP A 155 -4.48 -6.61 -15.05
CA TRP A 155 -3.76 -5.42 -15.48
C TRP A 155 -3.95 -5.08 -16.94
N ASP A 156 -3.98 -3.80 -17.26
CA ASP A 156 -3.83 -3.26 -18.63
C ASP A 156 -2.37 -3.05 -18.99
N ALA A 157 -1.55 -2.71 -18.00
CA ALA A 157 -0.09 -2.60 -18.17
C ALA A 157 0.63 -2.95 -16.87
N VAL A 158 1.87 -3.41 -17.01
CA VAL A 158 2.74 -3.77 -15.90
C VAL A 158 4.13 -3.17 -16.10
N PHE A 159 4.76 -2.72 -15.01
CA PHE A 159 6.13 -2.29 -15.00
C PHE A 159 6.92 -2.99 -13.90
N ASN A 160 8.01 -3.65 -14.28
CA ASN A 160 8.88 -4.39 -13.35
C ASN A 160 10.20 -3.61 -13.19
N PRO A 161 10.33 -2.73 -12.20
CA PRO A 161 11.55 -1.96 -11.98
C PRO A 161 12.70 -2.89 -11.61
N LYS A 162 13.91 -2.48 -12.02
CA LYS A 162 15.16 -3.14 -11.63
C LYS A 162 16.25 -2.08 -11.53
N GLY A 163 16.76 -1.88 -10.36
CA GLY A 163 17.70 -0.84 -10.03
C GLY A 163 19.10 -1.35 -9.67
N ARG A 164 19.90 -0.43 -9.18
CA ARG A 164 21.28 -0.63 -8.76
C ARG A 164 21.44 -1.66 -7.65
N ASP A 165 20.49 -1.74 -6.74
CA ASP A 165 20.46 -2.72 -5.65
C ASP A 165 20.55 -4.18 -6.12
N VAL A 166 20.18 -4.47 -7.38
CA VAL A 166 20.41 -5.77 -8.00
C VAL A 166 21.84 -5.88 -8.54
N ALA A 167 22.41 -4.81 -9.10
CA ALA A 167 23.77 -4.81 -9.60
C ALA A 167 24.80 -4.92 -8.46
N ASP A 168 24.49 -4.35 -7.30
CA ASP A 168 25.35 -4.34 -6.11
C ASP A 168 25.15 -5.59 -5.22
N GLU A 169 24.40 -6.61 -5.67
CA GLU A 169 24.05 -7.81 -4.87
C GLU A 169 25.26 -8.51 -4.28
N SER A 170 26.41 -8.51 -4.96
CA SER A 170 27.67 -9.12 -4.47
C SER A 170 28.26 -8.44 -3.22
N GLN A 171 27.82 -7.22 -2.90
CA GLN A 171 28.26 -6.45 -1.75
C GLN A 171 27.39 -6.69 -0.52
N ILE A 172 26.28 -7.43 -0.64
CA ILE A 172 25.31 -7.65 0.43
C ILE A 172 25.95 -8.53 1.51
N PHE A 173 25.94 -8.02 2.74
CA PHE A 173 26.21 -8.86 3.91
C PHE A 173 25.03 -9.81 4.14
N SER A 174 25.30 -11.06 4.45
CA SER A 174 24.29 -12.06 4.76
C SER A 174 24.72 -12.96 5.91
N LEU A 175 23.78 -13.34 6.76
CA LEU A 175 24.01 -14.36 7.78
C LEU A 175 24.40 -15.72 7.18
N GLU A 176 23.92 -16.00 5.96
CA GLU A 176 24.31 -17.18 5.18
C GLU A 176 24.94 -16.68 3.87
N PRO A 177 26.26 -16.65 3.74
CA PRO A 177 26.93 -16.15 2.54
C PRO A 177 26.38 -16.76 1.24
N GLY A 178 26.06 -15.89 0.27
CA GLY A 178 25.49 -16.29 -1.02
C GLY A 178 23.98 -16.57 -1.01
N LYS A 179 23.31 -16.46 0.14
CA LYS A 179 21.86 -16.50 0.27
C LYS A 179 21.36 -15.16 0.80
N TYR A 180 20.31 -14.59 0.21
CA TYR A 180 19.86 -13.25 0.58
C TYR A 180 18.39 -13.23 1.01
N GLY A 181 17.44 -13.36 0.12
CA GLY A 181 16.01 -13.16 0.42
C GLY A 181 15.39 -14.11 1.45
N GLY A 182 16.02 -15.25 1.72
CA GLY A 182 15.54 -16.23 2.70
C GLY A 182 16.12 -16.07 4.10
N THR A 183 17.21 -15.32 4.25
CA THR A 183 17.89 -15.05 5.52
C THR A 183 18.04 -13.55 5.76
N VAL A 184 18.38 -13.13 6.97
CA VAL A 184 18.63 -11.72 7.27
C VAL A 184 19.93 -11.27 6.60
N SER A 185 19.83 -10.25 5.79
CA SER A 185 20.92 -9.72 4.98
C SER A 185 20.68 -8.22 4.71
N TRP A 186 21.75 -7.44 4.48
CA TRP A 186 21.63 -6.00 4.25
C TRP A 186 22.81 -5.41 3.50
N LEU A 187 22.59 -4.18 2.99
CA LEU A 187 23.62 -3.36 2.37
C LEU A 187 23.30 -1.87 2.55
N ALA A 188 24.22 -1.13 3.14
CA ALA A 188 24.26 0.32 3.01
C ALA A 188 24.84 0.67 1.63
N ALA A 189 23.96 0.85 0.65
CA ALA A 189 24.34 0.98 -0.76
C ALA A 189 24.95 2.34 -1.08
N ASP A 190 25.84 2.36 -2.05
CA ASP A 190 26.26 3.58 -2.74
C ASP A 190 25.16 4.06 -3.70
N GLY A 191 25.31 5.28 -4.22
CA GLY A 191 24.36 5.88 -5.16
C GLY A 191 23.20 6.60 -4.49
N THR A 192 22.22 6.94 -5.29
CA THR A 192 21.06 7.75 -4.93
C THR A 192 19.80 6.90 -4.79
N ASP A 193 18.75 7.47 -4.20
CA ASP A 193 17.42 6.85 -4.11
C ASP A 193 16.87 6.50 -5.51
N ALA A 194 17.05 7.39 -6.49
CA ALA A 194 16.54 7.22 -7.85
C ALA A 194 17.20 6.06 -8.63
N GLU A 195 18.38 5.61 -8.22
CA GLU A 195 19.06 4.48 -8.82
C GLU A 195 18.59 3.13 -8.28
N GLN A 196 17.91 3.12 -7.13
CA GLN A 196 17.38 1.92 -6.49
C GLN A 196 16.08 1.46 -7.17
N THR A 197 15.76 0.18 -7.07
CA THR A 197 14.55 -0.39 -7.70
C THR A 197 13.27 0.33 -7.26
N ASP A 198 13.10 0.61 -5.96
CA ASP A 198 11.90 1.31 -5.46
C ASP A 198 11.89 2.80 -5.83
N GLY A 199 13.06 3.43 -6.01
CA GLY A 199 13.16 4.78 -6.56
C GLY A 199 12.71 4.87 -8.01
N ILE A 200 13.12 3.89 -8.84
CA ILE A 200 12.65 3.74 -10.21
C ILE A 200 11.13 3.48 -10.25
N ALA A 201 10.62 2.67 -9.30
CA ALA A 201 9.19 2.44 -9.17
C ALA A 201 8.42 3.72 -8.86
N ALA A 202 8.91 4.53 -7.91
CA ALA A 202 8.30 5.82 -7.55
C ALA A 202 8.31 6.81 -8.72
N ALA A 203 9.42 6.93 -9.45
CA ALA A 203 9.51 7.78 -10.64
C ALA A 203 8.49 7.36 -11.71
N ARG A 204 8.39 6.06 -11.97
CA ARG A 204 7.41 5.53 -12.93
C ARG A 204 5.96 5.79 -12.50
N ALA A 205 5.67 5.71 -11.21
CA ALA A 205 4.34 6.03 -10.68
C ALA A 205 3.98 7.51 -10.94
N VAL A 206 4.93 8.42 -10.77
CA VAL A 206 4.74 9.85 -11.10
C VAL A 206 4.39 10.05 -12.56
N GLU A 207 5.15 9.43 -13.49
CA GLU A 207 4.89 9.51 -14.94
C GLU A 207 3.47 9.02 -15.28
N LEU A 208 3.02 7.90 -14.68
CA LEU A 208 1.68 7.38 -14.91
C LEU A 208 0.60 8.32 -14.36
N LEU A 209 0.79 8.87 -13.16
CA LEU A 209 -0.14 9.84 -12.58
C LEU A 209 -0.28 11.10 -13.43
N GLU A 210 0.84 11.61 -14.00
CA GLU A 210 0.83 12.74 -14.94
C GLU A 210 0.05 12.38 -16.23
N GLY A 211 0.24 11.16 -16.74
CA GLY A 211 -0.52 10.65 -17.89
C GLY A 211 -2.02 10.56 -17.61
N PHE A 212 -2.42 10.00 -16.48
CA PHE A 212 -3.83 9.88 -16.07
C PHE A 212 -4.47 11.24 -15.83
N ALA A 213 -3.77 12.18 -15.18
CA ALA A 213 -4.26 13.54 -14.96
C ALA A 213 -4.52 14.25 -16.30
N LYS A 214 -3.60 14.15 -17.26
CA LYS A 214 -3.73 14.74 -18.59
C LYS A 214 -4.87 14.12 -19.40
N ALA A 215 -5.02 12.79 -19.33
CA ALA A 215 -6.05 12.05 -20.07
C ALA A 215 -7.42 12.04 -19.37
N GLN A 216 -7.49 12.51 -18.12
CA GLN A 216 -8.68 12.43 -17.26
C GLN A 216 -9.27 11.00 -17.19
N THR A 217 -8.40 10.00 -17.20
CA THR A 217 -8.77 8.59 -17.19
C THR A 217 -8.90 8.10 -15.76
N PRO A 218 -10.04 7.53 -15.34
CA PRO A 218 -10.14 6.89 -14.04
C PRO A 218 -9.19 5.69 -13.97
N PHE A 219 -8.43 5.60 -12.87
CA PHE A 219 -7.38 4.59 -12.73
C PHE A 219 -7.45 3.82 -11.42
N PHE A 220 -7.00 2.58 -11.48
CA PHE A 220 -6.53 1.78 -10.37
C PHE A 220 -5.03 1.59 -10.55
N LEU A 221 -4.22 2.40 -9.86
CA LEU A 221 -2.76 2.29 -9.90
C LEU A 221 -2.27 1.58 -8.65
N ALA A 222 -1.64 0.43 -8.83
CA ALA A 222 -1.01 -0.33 -7.76
C ALA A 222 0.51 -0.14 -7.80
N VAL A 223 1.08 0.33 -6.69
CA VAL A 223 2.53 0.52 -6.52
C VAL A 223 3.00 -0.41 -5.41
N GLY A 224 3.75 -1.45 -5.78
CA GLY A 224 4.32 -2.41 -4.86
C GLY A 224 5.80 -2.15 -4.65
N PHE A 225 6.15 -1.54 -3.54
CA PHE A 225 7.53 -1.45 -3.08
C PHE A 225 7.93 -2.78 -2.44
N TYR A 226 9.15 -3.25 -2.69
CA TYR A 226 9.60 -4.47 -2.06
C TYR A 226 10.45 -4.22 -0.81
N ARG A 227 10.76 -2.96 -0.49
CA ARG A 227 11.31 -2.63 0.83
C ARG A 227 10.19 -2.55 1.87
N PRO A 228 10.51 -2.92 3.12
CA PRO A 228 11.81 -3.32 3.67
C PRO A 228 12.15 -4.81 3.58
N HIS A 229 11.65 -5.60 2.63
CA HIS A 229 12.04 -7.02 2.50
C HIS A 229 13.56 -7.21 2.45
N THR A 230 14.03 -8.26 3.11
CA THR A 230 15.46 -8.66 3.06
C THR A 230 15.88 -9.07 1.63
N PRO A 231 17.09 -8.73 1.18
CA PRO A 231 18.13 -7.95 1.84
C PRO A 231 17.67 -6.51 2.09
N TYR A 232 17.92 -5.96 3.29
CA TYR A 232 17.58 -4.56 3.59
C TYR A 232 18.59 -3.64 2.91
N VAL A 233 18.30 -3.21 1.71
CA VAL A 233 19.17 -2.29 0.95
C VAL A 233 18.55 -0.91 0.90
N ALA A 234 19.32 0.07 1.34
CA ALA A 234 19.01 1.49 1.20
C ALA A 234 20.31 2.26 0.99
N PRO A 235 20.28 3.43 0.34
CA PRO A 235 21.45 4.31 0.25
C PRO A 235 22.02 4.67 1.63
N LYS A 236 23.33 4.77 1.73
CA LYS A 236 24.08 5.08 2.98
C LYS A 236 23.53 6.23 3.82
N PRO A 237 23.02 7.34 3.23
CA PRO A 237 22.43 8.42 4.02
C PRO A 237 21.25 8.01 4.90
N TRP A 238 20.49 6.96 4.52
CA TRP A 238 19.40 6.44 5.33
C TRP A 238 19.89 5.68 6.55
N PHE A 239 20.99 4.91 6.41
CA PHE A 239 21.64 4.26 7.55
C PHE A 239 22.16 5.28 8.57
N ALA A 240 22.73 6.39 8.08
CA ALA A 240 23.24 7.45 8.96
C ALA A 240 22.16 8.12 9.81
N LYS A 241 20.90 8.08 9.39
CA LYS A 241 19.74 8.58 10.18
C LYS A 241 19.36 7.68 11.36
N HIS A 242 19.85 6.43 11.38
CA HIS A 242 19.58 5.46 12.43
C HIS A 242 20.90 5.00 13.09
N PRO A 243 21.59 5.85 13.87
CA PRO A 243 22.86 5.50 14.49
C PRO A 243 22.71 4.29 15.42
N LEU A 244 23.66 3.35 15.40
CA LEU A 244 23.62 2.13 16.19
C LEU A 244 23.45 2.38 17.69
N THR A 245 23.95 3.51 18.21
CA THR A 245 23.80 3.91 19.61
C THR A 245 22.34 4.16 20.02
N GLY A 246 21.46 4.45 19.05
CA GLY A 246 20.02 4.62 19.26
C GLY A 246 19.19 3.35 19.03
N VAL A 247 19.83 2.25 18.61
CA VAL A 247 19.14 0.99 18.34
C VAL A 247 19.16 0.11 19.58
N GLN A 248 17.97 -0.25 20.05
CA GLN A 248 17.78 -1.22 21.14
C GLN A 248 17.17 -2.49 20.57
N LEU A 249 17.65 -3.64 21.02
CA LEU A 249 17.02 -4.93 20.72
C LEU A 249 15.91 -5.19 21.75
N PRO A 250 14.82 -5.87 21.34
CA PRO A 250 13.78 -6.31 22.26
C PRO A 250 14.37 -7.20 23.36
N GLU A 251 13.90 -7.00 24.59
CA GLU A 251 14.19 -7.91 25.69
C GLU A 251 13.24 -9.12 25.60
N VAL A 252 13.81 -10.32 25.61
CA VAL A 252 13.06 -11.58 25.64
C VAL A 252 13.26 -12.22 27.01
N PRO A 253 12.21 -12.37 27.83
CA PRO A 253 12.32 -13.03 29.13
C PRO A 253 12.91 -14.44 29.02
N ALA A 254 13.69 -14.87 30.01
CA ALA A 254 14.36 -16.17 29.97
C ALA A 254 13.39 -17.36 29.95
N ASP A 255 12.19 -17.19 30.49
CA ASP A 255 11.11 -18.18 30.54
C ASP A 255 10.06 -18.01 29.42
N HIS A 256 10.31 -17.07 28.48
CA HIS A 256 9.36 -16.74 27.41
C HIS A 256 8.89 -17.97 26.62
N ASP A 257 9.79 -18.92 26.37
CA ASP A 257 9.48 -20.10 25.54
C ASP A 257 8.60 -21.12 26.26
N ALA A 258 8.39 -21.00 27.57
CA ALA A 258 7.62 -21.98 28.36
C ALA A 258 6.14 -22.06 27.94
N ASP A 259 5.56 -20.93 27.51
CA ASP A 259 4.17 -20.82 27.10
C ASP A 259 3.98 -20.75 25.57
N VAL A 260 5.09 -20.78 24.81
CA VAL A 260 5.02 -20.68 23.34
C VAL A 260 4.86 -22.07 22.72
N PRO A 261 3.84 -22.27 21.87
CA PRO A 261 3.66 -23.54 21.18
C PRO A 261 4.88 -23.93 20.34
N SER A 262 5.31 -25.19 20.40
CA SER A 262 6.50 -25.69 19.69
C SER A 262 6.57 -25.37 18.20
N PRO A 263 5.46 -25.39 17.41
CA PRO A 263 5.53 -25.03 15.98
C PRO A 263 5.99 -23.58 15.71
N VAL A 264 5.83 -22.68 16.70
CA VAL A 264 6.33 -21.30 16.61
C VAL A 264 7.84 -21.28 16.81
N LEU A 265 8.32 -22.03 17.82
CA LEU A 265 9.74 -22.15 18.14
C LEU A 265 10.51 -22.84 17.01
N ASP A 266 9.89 -23.82 16.34
CA ASP A 266 10.44 -24.50 15.15
C ASP A 266 10.66 -23.54 13.97
N GLY A 267 9.99 -22.39 13.99
CA GLY A 267 10.18 -21.31 13.00
C GLY A 267 11.50 -20.56 13.13
N ARG A 268 12.21 -20.71 14.27
CA ARG A 268 13.52 -20.08 14.51
C ARG A 268 14.60 -20.73 13.65
N LYS A 269 15.28 -19.90 12.86
CA LYS A 269 16.38 -20.39 12.03
C LYS A 269 17.68 -20.36 12.81
N PRO A 270 18.53 -21.38 12.69
CA PRO A 270 19.78 -21.48 13.45
C PRO A 270 20.71 -20.27 13.30
N GLU A 271 20.83 -19.73 12.09
CA GLU A 271 21.66 -18.57 11.79
C GLU A 271 21.19 -17.29 12.48
N GLN A 272 19.91 -17.17 12.79
CA GLN A 272 19.31 -16.01 13.47
C GLN A 272 19.75 -15.90 14.93
N ARG A 273 20.22 -16.98 15.55
CA ARG A 273 20.81 -16.95 16.91
C ARG A 273 22.04 -16.06 17.01
N ARG A 274 22.65 -15.71 15.88
CA ARG A 274 23.77 -14.77 15.81
C ARG A 274 23.36 -13.31 15.93
N LEU A 275 22.06 -13.00 15.74
CA LEU A 275 21.52 -11.64 15.77
C LEU A 275 21.35 -11.14 17.21
N VAL A 276 22.46 -11.03 17.90
CA VAL A 276 22.57 -10.49 19.27
C VAL A 276 23.64 -9.39 19.31
N GLY A 277 23.60 -8.54 20.34
CA GLY A 277 24.56 -7.46 20.49
C GLY A 277 24.62 -6.55 19.26
N ASP A 278 25.82 -6.24 18.77
CA ASP A 278 26.01 -5.32 17.64
C ASP A 278 25.42 -5.84 16.35
N LEU A 279 25.58 -7.12 16.05
CA LEU A 279 25.05 -7.71 14.81
C LEU A 279 23.52 -7.63 14.75
N GLY A 280 22.85 -7.84 15.89
CA GLY A 280 21.40 -7.64 15.95
C GLY A 280 21.00 -6.18 15.78
N ARG A 281 21.76 -5.24 16.39
CA ARG A 281 21.52 -3.80 16.21
C ARG A 281 21.74 -3.34 14.76
N GLU A 282 22.75 -3.87 14.07
CA GLU A 282 22.99 -3.61 12.64
C GLU A 282 21.83 -4.08 11.77
N ALA A 283 21.28 -5.26 12.05
CA ALA A 283 20.11 -5.78 11.34
C ALA A 283 18.88 -4.88 11.53
N VAL A 284 18.61 -4.41 12.76
CA VAL A 284 17.52 -3.49 13.05
C VAL A 284 17.76 -2.11 12.41
N GLN A 285 19.00 -1.60 12.47
CA GLN A 285 19.39 -0.36 11.79
C GLN A 285 19.08 -0.45 10.28
N ALA A 286 19.48 -1.53 9.64
CA ALA A 286 19.30 -1.75 8.21
C ALA A 286 17.81 -1.84 7.82
N TYR A 287 17.01 -2.52 8.64
CA TYR A 287 15.56 -2.56 8.46
C TYR A 287 14.95 -1.15 8.56
N ARG A 288 15.27 -0.38 9.61
CA ARG A 288 14.79 1.00 9.80
C ARG A 288 15.25 1.94 8.69
N ALA A 289 16.49 1.80 8.22
CA ALA A 289 16.98 2.55 7.05
C ALA A 289 16.15 2.24 5.79
N SER A 290 15.80 0.97 5.58
CA SER A 290 14.92 0.56 4.47
C SER A 290 13.49 1.09 4.61
N VAL A 291 12.95 1.15 5.84
CA VAL A 291 11.63 1.74 6.13
C VAL A 291 11.63 3.24 5.81
N SER A 292 12.67 3.98 6.26
CA SER A 292 12.77 5.42 5.97
C SER A 292 12.98 5.69 4.48
N PHE A 293 13.73 4.84 3.80
CA PHE A 293 13.90 4.92 2.35
C PHE A 293 12.57 4.71 1.62
N VAL A 294 11.81 3.66 1.95
CA VAL A 294 10.52 3.41 1.27
C VAL A 294 9.46 4.45 1.62
N ASP A 295 9.49 5.02 2.83
CA ASP A 295 8.65 6.18 3.18
C ASP A 295 8.90 7.36 2.25
N ALA A 296 10.18 7.65 1.94
CA ALA A 296 10.54 8.72 1.01
C ALA A 296 10.02 8.42 -0.40
N GLN A 297 10.12 7.16 -0.88
CA GLN A 297 9.61 6.77 -2.19
C GLN A 297 8.07 6.87 -2.24
N ALA A 298 7.37 6.43 -1.20
CA ALA A 298 5.93 6.65 -1.05
C ALA A 298 5.59 8.15 -1.06
N GLY A 299 6.42 8.96 -0.40
CA GLY A 299 6.29 10.43 -0.38
C GLY A 299 6.37 11.07 -1.76
N ILE A 300 7.22 10.58 -2.66
CA ILE A 300 7.31 11.04 -4.05
C ILE A 300 5.98 10.79 -4.78
N VAL A 301 5.41 9.60 -4.64
CA VAL A 301 4.14 9.23 -5.28
C VAL A 301 2.97 10.03 -4.72
N LEU A 302 2.87 10.13 -3.39
CA LEU A 302 1.84 10.92 -2.70
C LEU A 302 1.94 12.41 -3.03
N GLY A 303 3.17 12.96 -3.09
CA GLY A 303 3.41 14.34 -3.48
C GLY A 303 3.01 14.63 -4.94
N ALA A 304 3.12 13.65 -5.83
CA ALA A 304 2.63 13.78 -7.20
C ALA A 304 1.09 13.86 -7.25
N LEU A 305 0.37 13.07 -6.46
CA LEU A 305 -1.09 13.20 -6.32
C LEU A 305 -1.49 14.61 -5.89
N ASP A 306 -0.82 15.14 -4.87
CA ASP A 306 -1.10 16.48 -4.34
C ASP A 306 -0.81 17.56 -5.40
N ARG A 307 0.36 17.52 -6.05
CA ARG A 307 0.79 18.46 -7.09
C ARG A 307 -0.11 18.47 -8.33
N LEU A 308 -0.65 17.31 -8.68
CA LEU A 308 -1.52 17.14 -9.86
C LEU A 308 -3.01 17.41 -9.54
N GLY A 309 -3.37 17.74 -8.30
CA GLY A 309 -4.75 17.94 -7.86
C GLY A 309 -5.58 16.64 -7.88
N LEU A 310 -4.95 15.47 -7.98
CA LEU A 310 -5.64 14.19 -8.04
C LEU A 310 -6.17 13.72 -6.67
N CYS A 311 -5.63 14.24 -5.57
CA CYS A 311 -6.02 13.86 -4.21
C CYS A 311 -7.52 14.09 -3.94
N GLU A 312 -8.13 15.10 -4.59
CA GLU A 312 -9.56 15.43 -4.45
C GLU A 312 -10.50 14.37 -5.05
N ASN A 313 -9.97 13.46 -5.88
CA ASN A 313 -10.74 12.38 -6.52
C ASN A 313 -10.01 11.03 -6.47
N THR A 314 -9.14 10.80 -5.49
CA THR A 314 -8.40 9.54 -5.38
C THR A 314 -8.52 8.94 -3.98
N VAL A 315 -8.95 7.69 -3.92
CA VAL A 315 -8.82 6.87 -2.71
C VAL A 315 -7.38 6.33 -2.66
N VAL A 316 -6.68 6.64 -1.59
CA VAL A 316 -5.33 6.13 -1.33
C VAL A 316 -5.41 5.04 -0.27
N VAL A 317 -4.89 3.87 -0.60
CA VAL A 317 -4.71 2.75 0.33
C VAL A 317 -3.22 2.49 0.49
N PHE A 318 -2.73 2.54 1.71
CA PHE A 318 -1.36 2.17 2.06
C PHE A 318 -1.39 0.97 3.01
N THR A 319 -0.64 -0.09 2.70
CA THR A 319 -0.59 -1.31 3.53
C THR A 319 0.71 -2.07 3.34
N SER A 320 0.85 -3.19 4.07
CA SER A 320 1.87 -4.23 3.87
C SER A 320 1.20 -5.58 3.59
N ASP A 321 1.95 -6.50 3.01
CA ASP A 321 1.47 -7.87 2.81
C ASP A 321 1.41 -8.68 4.11
N HIS A 322 2.35 -8.50 5.01
CA HIS A 322 2.39 -9.02 6.38
C HIS A 322 3.33 -8.18 7.24
N GLY A 323 3.40 -8.48 8.53
CA GLY A 323 4.32 -7.87 9.46
C GLY A 323 5.71 -8.52 9.44
N TYR A 324 6.55 -8.20 10.46
CA TYR A 324 7.93 -8.64 10.53
C TYR A 324 8.50 -8.58 11.94
N HIS A 325 9.24 -9.57 12.38
CA HIS A 325 9.98 -9.60 13.65
C HIS A 325 11.37 -9.00 13.50
N LEU A 326 11.78 -8.24 14.51
CA LEU A 326 13.10 -7.62 14.64
C LEU A 326 13.81 -8.06 15.93
N GLY A 327 13.53 -9.28 16.40
CA GLY A 327 14.08 -9.86 17.62
C GLY A 327 13.03 -10.12 18.70
N GLU A 328 11.80 -9.60 18.56
CA GLU A 328 10.71 -9.87 19.50
C GLU A 328 10.46 -11.37 19.56
N HIS A 329 10.19 -11.88 20.76
CA HIS A 329 10.00 -13.31 21.03
C HIS A 329 11.23 -14.18 20.67
N GLY A 330 12.41 -13.58 20.52
CA GLY A 330 13.59 -14.26 19.97
C GLY A 330 13.43 -14.68 18.51
N LEU A 331 12.48 -14.08 17.81
CA LEU A 331 12.16 -14.37 16.40
C LEU A 331 12.66 -13.25 15.49
N TRP A 332 12.95 -13.60 14.26
CA TRP A 332 13.30 -12.70 13.19
C TRP A 332 12.49 -13.04 11.93
N GLN A 333 12.28 -12.03 11.10
CA GLN A 333 11.50 -12.19 9.88
C GLN A 333 9.99 -12.43 10.18
N LYS A 334 9.36 -13.43 9.61
CA LYS A 334 7.92 -13.67 9.59
C LYS A 334 7.58 -15.14 9.83
N ARG A 335 6.33 -15.53 9.62
CA ARG A 335 5.80 -16.88 9.73
C ARG A 335 5.40 -17.28 11.15
N SER A 336 5.04 -16.32 11.98
CA SER A 336 4.38 -16.56 13.27
C SER A 336 3.01 -15.90 13.28
N LEU A 337 2.21 -16.17 14.31
CA LEU A 337 0.92 -15.51 14.55
C LEU A 337 0.99 -14.38 15.58
N PHE A 338 2.20 -14.02 16.02
CA PHE A 338 2.41 -12.85 16.86
C PHE A 338 2.08 -11.56 16.11
N GLU A 339 1.77 -10.51 16.86
CA GLU A 339 1.39 -9.18 16.34
C GLU A 339 2.42 -8.67 15.32
N GLU A 340 3.72 -8.80 15.61
CA GLU A 340 4.79 -8.31 14.78
C GLU A 340 4.80 -8.91 13.37
N SER A 341 4.37 -10.17 13.26
CA SER A 341 4.34 -10.91 11.99
C SER A 341 2.98 -10.86 11.29
N ALA A 342 1.88 -10.80 12.04
CA ALA A 342 0.52 -10.89 11.48
C ALA A 342 -0.13 -9.52 11.28
N ARG A 343 0.14 -8.55 12.16
CA ARG A 343 -0.40 -7.19 12.08
C ARG A 343 0.31 -6.39 11.00
N VAL A 344 -0.48 -5.66 10.22
CA VAL A 344 0.02 -4.82 9.12
C VAL A 344 -0.40 -3.36 9.31
N PRO A 345 0.41 -2.40 8.87
CA PRO A 345 -0.07 -1.05 8.74
C PRO A 345 -1.16 -1.00 7.66
N LEU A 346 -2.26 -0.31 7.95
CA LEU A 346 -3.31 -0.01 6.99
C LEU A 346 -3.79 1.42 7.21
N VAL A 347 -3.63 2.24 6.17
CA VAL A 347 -4.10 3.62 6.15
C VAL A 347 -4.94 3.82 4.89
N ILE A 348 -6.14 4.37 5.04
CA ILE A 348 -7.01 4.71 3.91
C ILE A 348 -7.36 6.19 3.99
N ALA A 349 -7.06 6.93 2.93
CA ALA A 349 -7.51 8.30 2.73
C ALA A 349 -8.42 8.37 1.52
N ALA A 350 -9.53 9.09 1.62
CA ALA A 350 -10.51 9.22 0.55
C ALA A 350 -10.92 10.67 0.29
N PRO A 351 -11.41 11.00 -0.90
CA PRO A 351 -11.95 12.30 -1.24
C PRO A 351 -13.02 12.78 -0.25
N GLY A 352 -13.01 14.06 0.08
CA GLY A 352 -13.94 14.62 1.07
C GLY A 352 -13.62 14.32 2.53
N GLY A 353 -12.54 13.56 2.77
CA GLY A 353 -12.07 13.15 4.09
C GLY A 353 -12.96 12.07 4.72
N LEU A 354 -12.38 10.92 5.02
CA LEU A 354 -12.94 9.99 5.99
C LEU A 354 -12.77 10.66 7.38
N ARG A 355 -13.49 11.76 7.61
CA ARG A 355 -13.47 12.48 8.88
C ARG A 355 -14.32 11.72 9.87
N GLY A 356 -13.68 11.03 10.75
CA GLY A 356 -14.36 10.46 11.88
C GLY A 356 -13.46 9.49 12.61
N ALA A 357 -13.00 9.91 13.76
CA ALA A 357 -12.47 9.14 14.86
C ALA A 357 -11.38 8.10 14.48
N ALA A 358 -10.35 8.03 15.28
CA ALA A 358 -9.53 6.83 15.40
C ALA A 358 -10.49 5.64 15.58
N HIS A 359 -10.93 5.03 14.47
CA HIS A 359 -11.77 3.86 14.53
C HIS A 359 -10.92 2.72 15.07
N ARG A 360 -11.15 2.40 16.33
CA ARG A 360 -10.83 1.08 16.87
C ARG A 360 -11.78 0.07 16.20
N GLY A 361 -11.65 -0.03 14.88
CA GLY A 361 -12.39 -0.99 14.08
C GLY A 361 -11.63 -2.29 14.07
N THR A 362 -12.23 -3.34 14.59
CA THR A 362 -11.85 -4.71 14.29
C THR A 362 -12.34 -5.02 12.88
N CYS A 363 -11.41 -5.26 11.94
CA CYS A 363 -11.71 -5.96 10.69
C CYS A 363 -11.55 -7.45 10.90
#